data_16dda2eb477ed11b22fad443a25de4e3
#
_entry.id   16dda2eb477ed11b22fad443a25de4e3
#
_cell.length_a   1.000
_cell.length_b   1.000
_cell.length_c   1.000
_cell.angle_alpha   90.00
_cell.angle_beta   90.00
_cell.angle_gamma   90.00
#
_symmetry.space_group_name_H-M   'P 1'
#
loop_
_entity.id
_entity.type
_entity.pdbx_description
1 polymer ?
#
loop_
_entity_poly.entity_id
_entity_poly.type
_entity_poly.pdbx_seq_one_letter_code
_entity_poly.pdbx_strand_id
1 'polypeptide(L)'
;GVGRLSLDRLLPLLEEAAVLGIPAIALFPVTPPELKSPDGSEALNPDNLMCRAVRAIKAALPDLGVICDVALDPYTTHGQDGLIDDEGYVLNDETLAVLAQQALVQAEAGCDVIAPSDMMDGRIGVIRKTLDEAGLHHTRIMSYAAKYASAFYGPFRDAVGSSGALGKRGKETYQLDPANTDEALREVA
;
A
#
# COMPACT_ATOMS: atom_id res chain seq x y z
N GLY A 1 8.40 4.89 -20.36
CA GLY A 1 8.10 3.94 -19.29
C GLY A 1 8.52 4.50 -17.94
N VAL A 2 7.93 4.00 -16.88
CA VAL A 2 8.33 4.34 -15.51
C VAL A 2 9.52 3.47 -15.12
N GLY A 3 10.61 4.07 -14.59
CA GLY A 3 11.76 3.33 -14.08
C GLY A 3 11.43 2.62 -12.76
N ARG A 4 11.83 1.36 -12.63
CA ARG A 4 11.79 0.61 -11.37
C ARG A 4 13.22 0.50 -10.85
N LEU A 5 13.42 0.78 -9.58
CA LEU A 5 14.72 0.80 -8.96
C LEU A 5 14.92 -0.41 -8.05
N SER A 6 16.10 -1.02 -8.12
CA SER A 6 16.57 -1.94 -7.09
C SER A 6 17.06 -1.16 -5.86
N LEU A 7 17.19 -1.81 -4.71
CA LEU A 7 17.56 -1.14 -3.45
C LEU A 7 18.90 -0.39 -3.55
N ASP A 8 19.90 -0.96 -4.24
CA ASP A 8 21.20 -0.36 -4.47
C ASP A 8 21.14 0.91 -5.33
N ARG A 9 20.14 1.02 -6.20
CA ARG A 9 19.89 2.21 -7.03
C ARG A 9 18.97 3.22 -6.35
N LEU A 10 18.13 2.75 -5.45
CA LEU A 10 17.20 3.60 -4.72
C LEU A 10 17.93 4.53 -3.74
N LEU A 11 18.86 3.99 -2.95
CA LEU A 11 19.54 4.77 -1.90
C LEU A 11 20.26 6.03 -2.41
N PRO A 12 21.09 6.01 -3.47
CA PRO A 12 21.70 7.23 -4.00
C PRO A 12 20.70 8.28 -4.47
N LEU A 13 19.55 7.85 -5.06
CA LEU A 13 18.49 8.78 -5.44
C LEU A 13 17.84 9.45 -4.23
N LEU A 14 17.67 8.70 -3.14
CA LEU A 14 17.08 9.23 -1.90
C LEU A 14 18.04 10.17 -1.16
N GLU A 15 19.34 9.96 -1.26
CA GLU A 15 20.37 10.92 -0.78
C GLU A 15 20.25 12.26 -1.52
N GLU A 16 20.09 12.24 -2.85
CA GLU A 16 19.83 13.45 -3.63
C GLU A 16 18.52 14.14 -3.22
N ALA A 17 17.45 13.35 -3.02
CA ALA A 17 16.15 13.87 -2.57
C ALA A 17 16.26 14.56 -1.19
N ALA A 18 16.98 13.95 -0.25
CA ALA A 18 17.23 14.52 1.07
C ALA A 18 18.02 15.84 0.99
N VAL A 19 19.05 15.91 0.13
CA VAL A 19 19.82 17.16 -0.12
C VAL A 19 18.94 18.26 -0.71
N LEU A 20 17.95 17.91 -1.53
CA LEU A 20 16.96 18.85 -2.08
C LEU A 20 15.90 19.27 -1.06
N GLY A 21 15.94 18.75 0.17
CA GLY A 21 14.99 19.08 1.24
C GLY A 21 13.64 18.36 1.12
N ILE A 22 13.55 17.26 0.39
CA ILE A 22 12.34 16.41 0.34
C ILE A 22 12.22 15.69 1.70
N PRO A 23 11.14 15.95 2.48
CA PRO A 23 11.06 15.46 3.86
C PRO A 23 10.65 13.99 3.97
N ALA A 24 9.95 13.44 2.96
CA ALA A 24 9.45 12.08 2.97
C ALA A 24 9.27 11.53 1.55
N ILE A 25 9.33 10.20 1.43
CA ILE A 25 9.11 9.48 0.17
C ILE A 25 8.06 8.39 0.35
N ALA A 26 7.32 8.09 -0.70
CA ALA A 26 6.35 7.00 -0.74
C ALA A 26 6.90 5.81 -1.54
N LEU A 27 6.77 4.61 -0.97
CA LEU A 27 7.24 3.36 -1.57
C LEU A 27 6.08 2.55 -2.12
N PHE A 28 6.26 2.02 -3.34
CA PHE A 28 5.35 1.10 -4.00
C PHE A 28 6.16 -0.09 -4.52
N PRO A 29 5.97 -1.31 -3.98
CA PRO A 29 6.79 -2.45 -4.35
C PRO A 29 6.32 -3.07 -5.67
N VAL A 30 7.25 -3.70 -6.39
CA VAL A 30 6.94 -4.63 -7.47
C VAL A 30 7.33 -6.02 -7.01
N THR A 31 6.35 -6.82 -6.65
CA THR A 31 6.55 -8.20 -6.21
C THR A 31 6.76 -9.11 -7.42
N PRO A 32 7.82 -9.94 -7.44
CA PRO A 32 8.02 -10.95 -8.47
C PRO A 32 6.79 -11.89 -8.57
N PRO A 33 6.41 -12.32 -9.78
CA PRO A 33 5.23 -13.17 -9.98
C PRO A 33 5.21 -14.45 -9.15
N GLU A 34 6.38 -15.05 -8.92
CA GLU A 34 6.56 -16.27 -8.13
C GLU A 34 6.31 -16.11 -6.63
N LEU A 35 6.29 -14.85 -6.13
CA LEU A 35 5.98 -14.52 -4.75
C LEU A 35 4.54 -14.03 -4.57
N LYS A 36 3.80 -13.90 -5.67
CA LYS A 36 2.36 -13.55 -5.59
C LYS A 36 1.52 -14.77 -5.31
N SER A 37 0.47 -14.59 -4.52
CA SER A 37 -0.50 -15.63 -4.16
C SER A 37 -1.94 -15.09 -4.23
N PRO A 38 -2.96 -15.94 -4.24
CA PRO A 38 -4.35 -15.46 -4.20
C PRO A 38 -4.70 -14.68 -2.93
N ASP A 39 -4.04 -15.00 -1.82
CA ASP A 39 -4.24 -14.37 -0.51
C ASP A 39 -3.26 -13.23 -0.21
N GLY A 40 -2.31 -12.94 -1.11
CA GLY A 40 -1.33 -11.88 -0.93
C GLY A 40 -0.38 -12.09 0.25
N SER A 41 -0.11 -13.34 0.65
CA SER A 41 0.65 -13.67 1.87
C SER A 41 2.06 -13.06 1.93
N GLU A 42 2.70 -12.75 0.79
CA GLU A 42 3.98 -12.04 0.78
C GLU A 42 3.88 -10.64 1.41
N ALA A 43 2.70 -10.01 1.43
CA ALA A 43 2.49 -8.74 2.14
C ALA A 43 2.77 -8.84 3.65
N LEU A 44 2.61 -10.02 4.23
CA LEU A 44 2.79 -10.31 5.66
C LEU A 44 4.20 -10.79 6.00
N ASN A 45 5.03 -11.05 5.01
CA ASN A 45 6.41 -11.48 5.21
C ASN A 45 7.25 -10.28 5.72
N PRO A 46 7.82 -10.35 6.95
CA PRO A 46 8.62 -9.24 7.49
C PRO A 46 9.89 -8.96 6.69
N ASP A 47 10.30 -9.89 5.82
CA ASP A 47 11.46 -9.74 4.94
C ASP A 47 11.08 -9.51 3.46
N ASN A 48 9.85 -9.13 3.19
CA ASN A 48 9.43 -8.73 1.85
C ASN A 48 10.20 -7.50 1.34
N LEU A 49 10.10 -7.22 0.05
CA LEU A 49 10.85 -6.12 -0.58
C LEU A 49 10.58 -4.76 0.09
N MET A 50 9.32 -4.48 0.47
CA MET A 50 8.93 -3.22 1.14
C MET A 50 9.65 -3.09 2.48
N CYS A 51 9.55 -4.09 3.36
CA CYS A 51 10.17 -4.06 4.69
C CYS A 51 11.70 -3.98 4.62
N ARG A 52 12.32 -4.67 3.66
CA ARG A 52 13.78 -4.56 3.42
C ARG A 52 14.17 -3.16 2.95
N ALA A 53 13.35 -2.55 2.07
CA ALA A 53 13.58 -1.17 1.61
C ALA A 53 13.49 -0.18 2.78
N VAL A 54 12.46 -0.27 3.60
CA VAL A 54 12.29 0.56 4.79
C VAL A 54 13.52 0.48 5.69
N ARG A 55 13.93 -0.73 6.08
CA ARG A 55 15.11 -0.93 6.94
C ARG A 55 16.38 -0.34 6.34
N ALA A 56 16.61 -0.54 5.03
CA ALA A 56 17.79 -0.01 4.35
C ALA A 56 17.80 1.53 4.32
N ILE A 57 16.63 2.14 4.05
CA ILE A 57 16.48 3.60 4.02
C ILE A 57 16.69 4.18 5.42
N LYS A 58 16.03 3.63 6.43
CA LYS A 58 16.15 4.13 7.81
C LYS A 58 17.57 3.97 8.38
N ALA A 59 18.31 2.95 7.92
CA ALA A 59 19.72 2.77 8.29
C ALA A 59 20.64 3.82 7.64
N ALA A 60 20.39 4.20 6.38
CA ALA A 60 21.20 5.14 5.62
C ALA A 60 20.78 6.61 5.84
N LEU A 61 19.48 6.87 5.93
CA LEU A 61 18.86 8.20 5.97
C LEU A 61 17.79 8.23 7.10
N PRO A 62 18.20 8.22 8.38
CA PRO A 62 17.27 8.09 9.51
C PRO A 62 16.25 9.22 9.60
N ASP A 63 16.58 10.41 9.13
CA ASP A 63 15.73 11.60 9.17
C ASP A 63 14.75 11.69 7.99
N LEU A 64 14.93 10.89 6.92
CA LEU A 64 14.01 10.85 5.79
C LEU A 64 12.75 10.08 6.17
N GLY A 65 11.59 10.72 6.06
CA GLY A 65 10.30 10.08 6.30
C GLY A 65 10.00 9.01 5.25
N VAL A 66 9.53 7.85 5.68
CA VAL A 66 9.15 6.73 4.79
C VAL A 66 7.66 6.49 4.93
N ILE A 67 6.95 6.58 3.80
CA ILE A 67 5.52 6.31 3.66
C ILE A 67 5.37 4.96 2.94
N CYS A 68 4.67 4.01 3.56
CA CYS A 68 4.41 2.71 2.97
C CYS A 68 2.95 2.58 2.56
N ASP A 69 2.73 2.20 1.31
CA ASP A 69 1.40 1.84 0.81
C ASP A 69 0.91 0.54 1.47
N VAL A 70 -0.37 0.51 1.85
CA VAL A 70 -1.05 -0.69 2.38
C VAL A 70 -2.21 -1.02 1.46
N ALA A 71 -2.03 -2.06 0.68
CA ALA A 71 -2.99 -2.68 -0.24
C ALA A 71 -2.43 -4.02 -0.69
N LEU A 72 -3.27 -4.94 -1.15
CA LEU A 72 -2.83 -6.28 -1.52
C LEU A 72 -2.52 -6.45 -3.01
N ASP A 73 -2.88 -5.52 -3.88
CA ASP A 73 -2.70 -5.65 -5.34
C ASP A 73 -1.24 -5.88 -5.81
N PRO A 74 -0.18 -5.38 -5.13
CA PRO A 74 1.18 -5.75 -5.48
C PRO A 74 1.51 -7.23 -5.18
N TYR A 75 0.77 -7.88 -4.29
CA TYR A 75 1.05 -9.20 -3.75
C TYR A 75 0.08 -10.29 -4.21
N THR A 76 -1.09 -9.89 -4.73
CA THR A 76 -2.11 -10.84 -5.21
C THR A 76 -1.90 -11.24 -6.67
N THR A 77 -2.23 -12.50 -7.01
CA THR A 77 -2.20 -12.99 -8.39
C THR A 77 -3.31 -12.41 -9.26
N HIS A 78 -4.39 -11.95 -8.64
CA HIS A 78 -5.57 -11.36 -9.32
C HIS A 78 -5.54 -9.82 -9.36
N GLY A 79 -4.56 -9.15 -8.70
CA GLY A 79 -4.37 -7.71 -8.77
C GLY A 79 -5.44 -6.85 -8.08
N GLN A 80 -6.32 -7.45 -7.28
CA GLN A 80 -7.26 -6.70 -6.44
C GLN A 80 -6.60 -6.27 -5.14
N ASP A 81 -7.10 -5.19 -4.54
CA ASP A 81 -6.52 -4.59 -3.32
C ASP A 81 -6.86 -5.37 -2.04
N GLY A 82 -7.74 -6.37 -2.12
CA GLY A 82 -8.18 -7.22 -1.03
C GLY A 82 -8.34 -8.68 -1.44
N LEU A 83 -8.78 -9.50 -0.50
CA LEU A 83 -9.14 -10.90 -0.73
C LEU A 83 -10.41 -10.97 -1.58
N ILE A 84 -10.55 -12.00 -2.39
CA ILE A 84 -11.70 -12.19 -3.27
C ILE A 84 -12.40 -13.53 -3.02
N ASP A 85 -13.71 -13.56 -3.30
CA ASP A 85 -14.47 -14.79 -3.39
C ASP A 85 -14.28 -15.49 -4.75
N ASP A 86 -14.98 -16.63 -4.94
CA ASP A 86 -14.94 -17.42 -6.17
C ASP A 86 -15.51 -16.66 -7.40
N GLU A 87 -16.29 -15.61 -7.17
CA GLU A 87 -16.86 -14.74 -8.22
C GLU A 87 -15.97 -13.53 -8.53
N GLY A 88 -14.87 -13.36 -7.77
CA GLY A 88 -13.91 -12.24 -7.89
C GLY A 88 -14.40 -10.96 -7.21
N TYR A 89 -15.36 -11.03 -6.29
CA TYR A 89 -15.78 -9.90 -5.47
C TYR A 89 -14.86 -9.75 -4.27
N VAL A 90 -14.45 -8.50 -3.96
CA VAL A 90 -13.55 -8.21 -2.85
C VAL A 90 -14.30 -8.30 -1.52
N LEU A 91 -13.77 -9.11 -0.61
CA LEU A 91 -14.30 -9.38 0.72
C LEU A 91 -13.74 -8.35 1.71
N ASN A 92 -14.58 -7.39 2.11
CA ASN A 92 -14.17 -6.28 2.97
C ASN A 92 -13.61 -6.76 4.32
N ASP A 93 -14.41 -7.47 5.08
CA ASP A 93 -14.12 -7.78 6.49
C ASP A 93 -12.92 -8.75 6.62
N GLU A 94 -12.82 -9.74 5.74
CA GLU A 94 -11.71 -10.67 5.69
C GLU A 94 -10.40 -9.96 5.31
N THR A 95 -10.48 -8.95 4.45
CA THR A 95 -9.33 -8.15 4.02
C THR A 95 -8.79 -7.29 5.15
N LEU A 96 -9.63 -6.76 6.03
CA LEU A 96 -9.20 -5.87 7.13
C LEU A 96 -8.12 -6.48 8.01
N ALA A 97 -8.25 -7.78 8.35
CA ALA A 97 -7.26 -8.47 9.19
C ALA A 97 -5.89 -8.56 8.50
N VAL A 98 -5.88 -8.80 7.19
CA VAL A 98 -4.65 -8.89 6.40
C VAL A 98 -3.98 -7.51 6.25
N LEU A 99 -4.76 -6.46 5.99
CA LEU A 99 -4.25 -5.09 5.90
C LEU A 99 -3.67 -4.61 7.23
N ALA A 100 -4.31 -4.93 8.34
CA ALA A 100 -3.81 -4.60 9.67
C ALA A 100 -2.46 -5.27 9.95
N GLN A 101 -2.31 -6.54 9.58
CA GLN A 101 -1.05 -7.26 9.73
C GLN A 101 0.03 -6.73 8.76
N GLN A 102 -0.33 -6.39 7.51
CA GLN A 102 0.59 -5.72 6.56
C GLN A 102 1.11 -4.40 7.13
N ALA A 103 0.21 -3.57 7.68
CA ALA A 103 0.60 -2.32 8.31
C ALA A 103 1.54 -2.52 9.50
N LEU A 104 1.28 -3.56 10.32
CA LEU A 104 2.11 -3.89 11.47
C LEU A 104 3.54 -4.25 11.05
N VAL A 105 3.74 -5.19 10.11
CA VAL A 105 5.08 -5.60 9.69
C VAL A 105 5.87 -4.47 9.02
N GLN A 106 5.18 -3.56 8.30
CA GLN A 106 5.80 -2.37 7.72
C GLN A 106 6.23 -1.36 8.81
N ALA A 107 5.39 -1.15 9.82
CA ALA A 107 5.71 -0.26 10.94
C ALA A 107 6.85 -0.80 11.80
N GLU A 108 6.87 -2.12 12.07
CA GLU A 108 7.98 -2.80 12.74
C GLU A 108 9.30 -2.72 11.96
N ALA A 109 9.23 -2.66 10.62
CA ALA A 109 10.41 -2.42 9.79
C ALA A 109 10.96 -0.99 9.90
N GLY A 110 10.22 -0.06 10.51
CA GLY A 110 10.62 1.33 10.74
C GLY A 110 9.91 2.37 9.86
N CYS A 111 8.79 2.01 9.23
CA CYS A 111 7.97 2.94 8.44
C CYS A 111 7.40 4.05 9.33
N ASP A 112 7.47 5.30 8.89
CA ASP A 112 6.97 6.45 9.63
C ASP A 112 5.46 6.70 9.42
N VAL A 113 4.96 6.38 8.21
CA VAL A 113 3.57 6.61 7.82
C VAL A 113 3.02 5.42 7.06
N ILE A 114 1.93 4.88 7.55
CA ILE A 114 1.12 3.85 6.87
C ILE A 114 0.05 4.55 6.03
N ALA A 115 -0.01 4.24 4.74
CA ALA A 115 -0.90 4.89 3.78
C ALA A 115 -1.86 3.89 3.11
N PRO A 116 -2.97 3.51 3.77
CA PRO A 116 -3.92 2.54 3.23
C PRO A 116 -4.63 3.07 1.99
N SER A 117 -4.39 2.43 0.85
CA SER A 117 -4.95 2.80 -0.46
C SER A 117 -5.97 1.80 -1.02
N ASP A 118 -6.27 0.77 -0.25
CA ASP A 118 -7.12 -0.37 -0.59
C ASP A 118 -8.62 -0.04 -0.69
N MET A 119 -9.10 0.93 0.08
CA MET A 119 -10.49 1.42 0.15
C MET A 119 -11.47 0.47 0.87
N MET A 120 -11.00 -0.42 1.73
CA MET A 120 -11.91 -1.23 2.57
C MET A 120 -12.50 -0.38 3.70
N ASP A 121 -13.78 -0.56 3.98
CA ASP A 121 -14.47 0.13 5.05
C ASP A 121 -13.94 -0.29 6.43
N GLY A 122 -13.70 0.69 7.31
CA GLY A 122 -13.24 0.43 8.67
C GLY A 122 -11.73 0.19 8.83
N ARG A 123 -10.95 0.12 7.75
CA ARG A 123 -9.51 -0.20 7.77
C ARG A 123 -8.68 0.74 8.65
N ILE A 124 -9.00 2.03 8.65
CA ILE A 124 -8.22 3.01 9.43
C ILE A 124 -8.31 2.72 10.93
N GLY A 125 -9.53 2.42 11.42
CA GLY A 125 -9.75 2.06 12.83
C GLY A 125 -9.05 0.76 13.22
N VAL A 126 -9.13 -0.27 12.37
CA VAL A 126 -8.50 -1.58 12.62
C VAL A 126 -6.97 -1.44 12.62
N ILE A 127 -6.38 -0.77 11.62
CA ILE A 127 -4.94 -0.51 11.54
C ILE A 127 -4.47 0.29 12.77
N ARG A 128 -5.16 1.39 13.12
CA ARG A 128 -4.77 2.20 14.28
C ARG A 128 -4.76 1.37 15.56
N LYS A 129 -5.82 0.58 15.78
CA LYS A 129 -5.91 -0.30 16.94
C LYS A 129 -4.75 -1.30 16.97
N THR A 130 -4.45 -1.96 15.87
CA THR A 130 -3.36 -2.95 15.77
C THR A 130 -2.00 -2.33 16.09
N LEU A 131 -1.72 -1.15 15.54
CA LEU A 131 -0.46 -0.43 15.80
C LEU A 131 -0.35 0.01 17.27
N ASP A 132 -1.45 0.46 17.89
CA ASP A 132 -1.48 0.88 19.29
C ASP A 132 -1.28 -0.32 20.24
N GLU A 133 -1.90 -1.44 19.97
CA GLU A 133 -1.73 -2.69 20.74
C GLU A 133 -0.29 -3.21 20.67
N ALA A 134 0.42 -2.95 19.56
CA ALA A 134 1.84 -3.25 19.39
C ALA A 134 2.79 -2.19 19.97
N GLY A 135 2.27 -1.10 20.57
CA GLY A 135 3.07 -0.01 21.12
C GLY A 135 3.61 0.98 20.08
N LEU A 136 3.16 0.89 18.82
CA LEU A 136 3.61 1.72 17.70
C LEU A 136 2.77 3.01 17.57
N HIS A 137 2.61 3.72 18.69
CA HIS A 137 1.74 4.92 18.79
C HIS A 137 2.22 6.09 17.92
N HIS A 138 3.49 6.14 17.55
CA HIS A 138 4.07 7.24 16.76
C HIS A 138 3.98 7.00 15.25
N THR A 139 3.69 5.79 14.80
CA THR A 139 3.44 5.50 13.38
C THR A 139 2.15 6.20 12.95
N ARG A 140 2.25 7.11 11.99
CA ARG A 140 1.13 7.88 11.48
C ARG A 140 0.34 7.08 10.45
N ILE A 141 -0.94 7.45 10.27
CA ILE A 141 -1.76 6.90 9.19
C ILE A 141 -2.18 8.05 8.28
N MET A 142 -1.94 7.89 6.98
CA MET A 142 -2.38 8.80 5.93
C MET A 142 -3.42 8.08 5.06
N SER A 143 -4.69 8.31 5.36
CA SER A 143 -5.80 7.67 4.65
C SER A 143 -5.97 8.19 3.22
N TYR A 144 -6.15 7.30 2.26
CA TYR A 144 -6.73 7.62 0.97
C TYR A 144 -8.26 7.74 1.13
N ALA A 145 -8.74 8.85 1.64
CA ALA A 145 -10.14 9.01 2.01
C ALA A 145 -11.08 9.02 0.78
N ALA A 146 -10.70 9.68 -0.31
CA ALA A 146 -11.49 9.80 -1.53
C ALA A 146 -10.72 9.34 -2.77
N LYS A 147 -10.65 8.02 -2.98
CA LYS A 147 -10.00 7.41 -4.14
C LYS A 147 -11.05 6.96 -5.15
N TYR A 148 -11.20 7.70 -6.23
CA TYR A 148 -12.21 7.47 -7.26
C TYR A 148 -11.82 6.34 -8.23
N ALA A 149 -12.78 5.56 -8.68
CA ALA A 149 -12.61 4.68 -9.84
C ALA A 149 -12.29 5.54 -11.07
N SER A 150 -11.09 5.36 -11.66
CA SER A 150 -10.61 6.24 -12.73
C SER A 150 -9.67 5.52 -13.70
N ALA A 151 -9.81 5.87 -15.00
CA ALA A 151 -8.88 5.46 -16.04
C ALA A 151 -7.46 6.05 -15.85
N PHE A 152 -7.32 7.14 -15.09
CA PHE A 152 -6.02 7.75 -14.77
C PHE A 152 -5.10 6.85 -13.95
N TYR A 153 -5.62 5.78 -13.31
CA TYR A 153 -4.79 4.77 -12.66
C TYR A 153 -4.10 3.78 -13.62
N GLY A 154 -4.41 3.81 -14.91
CA GLY A 154 -3.76 2.93 -15.90
C GLY A 154 -2.23 2.96 -15.84
N PRO A 155 -1.57 4.13 -15.95
CA PRO A 155 -0.10 4.23 -15.88
C PRO A 155 0.47 3.77 -14.55
N PHE A 156 -0.21 4.00 -13.44
CA PHE A 156 0.21 3.52 -12.11
C PHE A 156 0.15 1.99 -12.02
N ARG A 157 -0.95 1.38 -12.48
CA ARG A 157 -1.11 -0.09 -12.51
C ARG A 157 -0.01 -0.75 -13.34
N ASP A 158 0.38 -0.14 -14.45
CA ASP A 158 1.51 -0.61 -15.28
C ASP A 158 2.85 -0.49 -14.52
N ALA A 159 3.04 0.59 -13.76
CA ALA A 159 4.25 0.82 -12.98
C ALA A 159 4.44 -0.22 -11.87
N VAL A 160 3.37 -0.58 -11.14
CA VAL A 160 3.42 -1.58 -10.06
C VAL A 160 3.20 -3.02 -10.56
N GLY A 161 2.87 -3.21 -11.84
CA GLY A 161 2.70 -4.54 -12.45
C GLY A 161 1.40 -5.25 -12.05
N SER A 162 0.34 -4.49 -11.73
CA SER A 162 -0.99 -5.05 -11.38
C SER A 162 -1.99 -5.06 -12.54
N SER A 163 -1.72 -4.35 -13.65
CA SER A 163 -2.64 -4.19 -14.78
C SER A 163 -2.99 -5.49 -15.52
N GLY A 164 -2.04 -6.43 -15.60
CA GLY A 164 -2.24 -7.70 -16.33
C GLY A 164 -3.00 -8.77 -15.55
N ALA A 165 -3.26 -8.56 -14.27
CA ALA A 165 -3.85 -9.54 -13.37
C ALA A 165 -5.34 -9.30 -13.09
N LEU A 166 -5.84 -8.06 -13.31
CA LEU A 166 -7.25 -7.73 -13.13
C LEU A 166 -8.10 -8.60 -14.07
N GLY A 167 -8.83 -9.55 -13.49
CA GLY A 167 -9.76 -10.42 -14.21
C GLY A 167 -10.89 -9.64 -14.90
N LYS A 168 -12.08 -10.23 -15.00
CA LYS A 168 -13.24 -9.61 -15.65
C LYS A 168 -13.85 -8.43 -14.88
N ARG A 169 -13.47 -8.22 -13.60
CA ARG A 169 -13.99 -7.14 -12.75
C ARG A 169 -12.88 -6.11 -12.50
N GLY A 170 -13.20 -4.82 -12.64
CA GLY A 170 -12.35 -3.70 -12.24
C GLY A 170 -12.40 -3.46 -10.72
N LYS A 171 -12.02 -2.25 -10.29
CA LYS A 171 -12.00 -1.83 -8.88
C LYS A 171 -13.23 -1.00 -8.49
N GLU A 172 -14.27 -0.96 -9.33
CA GLU A 172 -15.46 -0.11 -9.17
C GLU A 172 -16.33 -0.53 -7.98
N THR A 173 -16.17 -1.75 -7.47
CA THR A 173 -16.96 -2.26 -6.35
C THR A 173 -16.52 -1.71 -5.00
N TYR A 174 -15.32 -1.11 -4.92
CA TYR A 174 -14.77 -0.56 -3.67
C TYR A 174 -14.05 0.78 -3.83
N GLN A 175 -13.79 1.26 -5.04
CA GLN A 175 -13.36 2.63 -5.29
C GLN A 175 -14.58 3.53 -5.48
N LEU A 176 -14.47 4.78 -5.01
CA LEU A 176 -15.57 5.76 -5.05
C LEU A 176 -16.07 6.05 -6.48
N ASP A 177 -17.36 6.21 -6.62
CA ASP A 177 -17.97 6.70 -7.84
C ASP A 177 -17.58 8.17 -8.07
N PRO A 178 -16.92 8.51 -9.21
CA PRO A 178 -16.52 9.89 -9.51
C PRO A 178 -17.68 10.88 -9.62
N ALA A 179 -18.91 10.40 -9.75
CA ALA A 179 -20.12 11.24 -9.75
C ALA A 179 -20.70 11.49 -8.35
N ASN A 180 -20.20 10.83 -7.29
CA ASN A 180 -20.74 10.90 -5.93
C ASN A 180 -19.88 11.78 -5.00
N THR A 181 -20.08 13.10 -5.08
CA THR A 181 -19.39 14.08 -4.23
C THR A 181 -19.73 13.94 -2.75
N ASP A 182 -20.98 13.57 -2.43
CA ASP A 182 -21.43 13.50 -1.05
C ASP A 182 -20.76 12.37 -0.26
N GLU A 183 -20.48 11.25 -0.92
CA GLU A 183 -19.70 10.16 -0.34
C GLU A 183 -18.26 10.60 -0.05
N ALA A 184 -17.60 11.23 -1.02
CA ALA A 184 -16.23 11.72 -0.85
C ALA A 184 -16.10 12.70 0.32
N LEU A 185 -17.08 13.61 0.49
CA LEU A 185 -17.09 14.56 1.61
C LEU A 185 -17.27 13.87 2.96
N ARG A 186 -18.07 12.79 3.03
CA ARG A 186 -18.23 11.99 4.26
C ARG A 186 -16.97 11.25 4.63
N GLU A 187 -16.27 10.69 3.65
CA GLU A 187 -15.02 9.95 3.89
C GLU A 187 -13.86 10.86 4.34
N VAL A 188 -13.88 12.12 3.98
CA VAL A 188 -12.85 13.09 4.38
C VAL A 188 -13.13 13.69 5.77
N ALA A 189 -14.39 13.69 6.23
CA ALA A 189 -14.80 14.33 7.49
C ALA A 189 -14.47 13.49 8.71
#